data_15fa2f4f9278e1dd71d34d8fb3e1a72e
#
_entry.id   15fa2f4f9278e1dd71d34d8fb3e1a72e
#
_cell.length_a   1.000
_cell.length_b   1.000
_cell.length_c   1.000
_cell.angle_alpha   90.00
_cell.angle_beta   90.00
_cell.angle_gamma   90.00
#
_symmetry.space_group_name_H-M   'P 1'
#
loop_
_entity.id
_entity.type
_entity.pdbx_description
1 polymer ?
#
loop_
_entity_poly.entity_id
_entity_poly.type
_entity_poly.pdbx_seq_one_letter_code
_entity_poly.pdbx_strand_id
1 'polypeptide(L)'
;MVDKISSWKFSEDFHNEPEVIQRARARAEELGIESVTPSVGSHLALLVSATNAKAIVEVGTGAGVSGLWLLSGNDQAVLASIESEGEYQNQAKLAFNQAGIPASRLRLINGKSLEVLTNLADEAYDLVFLDGDRETLLEQLDQCLRLLRPGGVVAIAHALWRDRVPDQVLRDENTVTYRTLLEKISNIDQFIPVLSPAGDGLLLASKRAR
;
A
#
# COMPACT_ATOMS: atom_id res chain seq x y z
N MET A 1 -19.29 19.07 21.60
CA MET A 1 -18.38 17.91 21.54
C MET A 1 -18.07 17.68 20.07
N VAL A 2 -16.84 17.83 19.64
CA VAL A 2 -16.47 17.56 18.25
C VAL A 2 -16.56 16.06 18.06
N ASP A 3 -17.29 15.64 17.03
CA ASP A 3 -17.49 14.25 16.69
C ASP A 3 -16.19 13.64 16.09
N LYS A 4 -15.92 12.38 16.42
CA LYS A 4 -14.75 11.65 15.86
C LYS A 4 -14.80 11.58 14.33
N ILE A 5 -15.98 11.50 13.73
CA ILE A 5 -16.20 11.52 12.29
C ILE A 5 -15.73 12.84 11.69
N SER A 6 -16.05 13.98 12.34
CA SER A 6 -15.59 15.30 11.88
C SER A 6 -14.07 15.44 11.95
N SER A 7 -13.45 14.91 13.02
CA SER A 7 -11.98 14.91 13.14
C SER A 7 -11.31 14.01 12.12
N TRP A 8 -11.86 12.83 11.86
CA TRP A 8 -11.39 11.92 10.83
C TRP A 8 -11.48 12.58 9.46
N LYS A 9 -12.65 13.14 9.11
CA LYS A 9 -12.83 13.85 7.84
C LYS A 9 -11.84 15.01 7.68
N PHE A 10 -11.65 15.81 8.73
CA PHE A 10 -10.66 16.90 8.70
C PHE A 10 -9.25 16.38 8.43
N SER A 11 -8.85 15.24 9.01
CA SER A 11 -7.53 14.65 8.77
C SER A 11 -7.38 14.09 7.35
N GLU A 12 -8.45 13.52 6.77
CA GLU A 12 -8.44 13.09 5.36
C GLU A 12 -8.31 14.29 4.41
N ASP A 13 -9.02 15.38 4.69
CA ASP A 13 -9.01 16.60 3.87
C ASP A 13 -7.76 17.47 4.08
N PHE A 14 -6.90 17.15 5.07
CA PHE A 14 -5.71 17.93 5.41
C PHE A 14 -4.63 17.89 4.31
N HIS A 15 -4.59 16.83 3.52
CA HIS A 15 -3.53 16.59 2.54
C HIS A 15 -3.85 17.21 1.19
N ASN A 16 -2.96 18.12 0.74
CA ASN A 16 -3.04 18.68 -0.60
C ASN A 16 -2.39 17.71 -1.59
N GLU A 17 -3.21 16.98 -2.34
CA GLU A 17 -2.75 16.02 -3.34
C GLU A 17 -2.12 16.74 -4.55
N PRO A 18 -0.89 16.40 -4.98
CA PRO A 18 -0.28 16.97 -6.18
C PRO A 18 -1.12 16.75 -7.44
N GLU A 19 -1.15 17.74 -8.35
CA GLU A 19 -2.00 17.71 -9.55
C GLU A 19 -1.79 16.45 -10.41
N VAL A 20 -0.56 15.96 -10.52
CA VAL A 20 -0.25 14.72 -11.28
C VAL A 20 -0.92 13.50 -10.67
N ILE A 21 -1.03 13.44 -9.33
CA ILE A 21 -1.70 12.35 -8.62
C ILE A 21 -3.21 12.50 -8.74
N GLN A 22 -3.75 13.73 -8.66
CA GLN A 22 -5.17 13.99 -8.90
C GLN A 22 -5.61 13.51 -10.29
N ARG A 23 -4.78 13.74 -11.33
CA ARG A 23 -5.05 13.23 -12.68
C ARG A 23 -5.05 11.70 -12.75
N ALA A 24 -4.10 11.04 -12.08
CA ALA A 24 -4.06 9.58 -12.01
C ALA A 24 -5.30 9.03 -11.27
N ARG A 25 -5.73 9.69 -10.19
CA ARG A 25 -6.95 9.35 -9.43
C ARG A 25 -8.21 9.49 -10.29
N ALA A 26 -8.38 10.62 -10.98
CA ALA A 26 -9.50 10.82 -11.88
C ALA A 26 -9.58 9.72 -12.96
N ARG A 27 -8.42 9.29 -13.47
CA ARG A 27 -8.35 8.17 -14.42
C ARG A 27 -8.70 6.84 -13.78
N ALA A 28 -8.28 6.59 -12.54
CA ALA A 28 -8.68 5.40 -11.77
C ALA A 28 -10.21 5.33 -11.59
N GLU A 29 -10.82 6.45 -11.22
CA GLU A 29 -12.28 6.57 -11.05
C GLU A 29 -13.03 6.25 -12.34
N GLU A 30 -12.58 6.78 -13.50
CA GLU A 30 -13.16 6.46 -14.82
C GLU A 30 -13.13 4.95 -15.14
N LEU A 31 -12.13 4.24 -14.62
CA LEU A 31 -11.94 2.80 -14.82
C LEU A 31 -12.58 1.95 -13.73
N GLY A 32 -13.21 2.58 -12.72
CA GLY A 32 -13.77 1.87 -11.56
C GLY A 32 -12.71 1.27 -10.64
N ILE A 33 -11.47 1.78 -10.68
CA ILE A 33 -10.38 1.36 -9.79
C ILE A 33 -10.48 2.15 -8.49
N GLU A 34 -10.57 1.44 -7.36
CA GLU A 34 -10.50 2.04 -6.03
C GLU A 34 -9.04 2.40 -5.73
N SER A 35 -8.77 3.68 -5.49
CA SER A 35 -7.42 4.16 -5.16
C SER A 35 -7.33 4.57 -3.70
N VAL A 36 -6.13 4.47 -3.12
CA VAL A 36 -5.86 4.96 -1.75
C VAL A 36 -6.27 6.44 -1.61
N THR A 37 -6.75 6.82 -0.43
CA THR A 37 -7.08 8.22 -0.14
C THR A 37 -5.81 9.08 -0.09
N PRO A 38 -5.91 10.42 -0.23
CA PRO A 38 -4.77 11.33 -0.07
C PRO A 38 -4.06 11.17 1.29
N SER A 39 -4.82 10.89 2.34
CA SER A 39 -4.29 10.62 3.68
C SER A 39 -3.39 9.37 3.69
N VAL A 40 -3.87 8.25 3.14
CA VAL A 40 -3.06 7.03 3.00
C VAL A 40 -1.83 7.28 2.13
N GLY A 41 -2.00 7.94 0.99
CA GLY A 41 -0.89 8.29 0.09
C GLY A 41 0.20 9.10 0.78
N SER A 42 -0.17 10.10 1.57
CA SER A 42 0.79 10.91 2.34
C SER A 42 1.51 10.11 3.44
N HIS A 43 0.83 9.16 4.09
CA HIS A 43 1.48 8.22 5.01
C HIS A 43 2.55 7.39 4.29
N LEU A 44 2.24 6.88 3.08
CA LEU A 44 3.21 6.13 2.29
C LEU A 44 4.43 6.98 1.94
N ALA A 45 4.24 8.22 1.46
CA ALA A 45 5.32 9.15 1.18
C ALA A 45 6.16 9.47 2.43
N LEU A 46 5.50 9.71 3.57
CA LEU A 46 6.17 9.93 4.85
C LEU A 46 7.01 8.72 5.27
N LEU A 47 6.49 7.51 5.16
CA LEU A 47 7.22 6.27 5.49
C LEU A 47 8.47 6.12 4.61
N VAL A 48 8.33 6.31 3.29
CA VAL A 48 9.47 6.25 2.36
C VAL A 48 10.53 7.28 2.73
N SER A 49 10.12 8.51 3.04
CA SER A 49 11.04 9.59 3.44
C SER A 49 11.71 9.30 4.79
N ALA A 50 10.93 8.95 5.82
CA ALA A 50 11.41 8.76 7.19
C ALA A 50 12.36 7.55 7.33
N THR A 51 12.13 6.48 6.53
CA THR A 51 12.99 5.29 6.52
C THR A 51 14.12 5.37 5.48
N ASN A 52 14.16 6.45 4.69
CA ASN A 52 15.05 6.60 3.54
C ASN A 52 14.96 5.38 2.59
N ALA A 53 13.75 4.89 2.38
CA ALA A 53 13.51 3.69 1.58
C ALA A 53 13.96 3.88 0.13
N LYS A 54 14.72 2.91 -0.40
CA LYS A 54 15.23 2.91 -1.77
C LYS A 54 14.69 1.74 -2.60
N ALA A 55 14.38 0.64 -1.99
CA ALA A 55 13.83 -0.54 -2.65
C ALA A 55 12.40 -0.79 -2.14
N ILE A 56 11.41 -0.55 -2.99
CA ILE A 56 10.00 -0.62 -2.65
C ILE A 56 9.32 -1.68 -3.52
N VAL A 57 8.48 -2.50 -2.89
CA VAL A 57 7.53 -3.40 -3.60
C VAL A 57 6.12 -2.91 -3.36
N GLU A 58 5.32 -2.89 -4.41
CA GLU A 58 3.89 -2.61 -4.37
C GLU A 58 3.11 -3.74 -5.01
N VAL A 59 2.04 -4.18 -4.37
CA VAL A 59 1.03 -5.09 -4.92
C VAL A 59 -0.25 -4.32 -5.12
N GLY A 60 -0.75 -4.29 -6.36
CA GLY A 60 -1.88 -3.47 -6.75
C GLY A 60 -1.42 -2.11 -7.31
N THR A 61 -0.92 -2.12 -8.56
CA THR A 61 -0.51 -0.88 -9.25
C THR A 61 -1.69 0.04 -9.54
N GLY A 62 -2.85 -0.55 -9.93
CA GLY A 62 -4.02 0.20 -10.38
C GLY A 62 -3.66 1.21 -11.48
N ALA A 63 -4.12 2.45 -11.34
CA ALA A 63 -3.75 3.55 -12.23
C ALA A 63 -2.48 4.33 -11.79
N GLY A 64 -1.74 3.84 -10.79
CA GLY A 64 -0.46 4.39 -10.35
C GLY A 64 -0.54 5.44 -9.23
N VAL A 65 -1.69 5.63 -8.60
CA VAL A 65 -1.90 6.65 -7.54
C VAL A 65 -0.96 6.41 -6.35
N SER A 66 -0.99 5.22 -5.76
CA SER A 66 -0.14 4.84 -4.61
C SER A 66 1.33 4.83 -4.98
N GLY A 67 1.69 4.33 -6.18
CA GLY A 67 3.06 4.34 -6.68
C GLY A 67 3.64 5.75 -6.82
N LEU A 68 2.84 6.73 -7.26
CA LEU A 68 3.26 8.14 -7.32
C LEU A 68 3.52 8.72 -5.92
N TRP A 69 2.66 8.42 -4.95
CA TRP A 69 2.88 8.80 -3.55
C TRP A 69 4.16 8.18 -2.97
N LEU A 70 4.37 6.87 -3.17
CA LEU A 70 5.58 6.17 -2.74
C LEU A 70 6.84 6.82 -3.31
N LEU A 71 6.86 7.08 -4.62
CA LEU A 71 8.00 7.65 -5.32
C LEU A 71 8.26 9.12 -4.98
N SER A 72 7.26 9.85 -4.48
CA SER A 72 7.41 11.22 -4.01
C SER A 72 8.18 11.34 -2.69
N GLY A 73 8.24 10.26 -1.90
CA GLY A 73 8.92 10.25 -0.60
C GLY A 73 10.47 10.22 -0.69
N ASN A 74 11.03 9.73 -1.81
CA ASN A 74 12.48 9.67 -2.00
C ASN A 74 12.84 9.59 -3.50
N ASP A 75 13.62 10.55 -4.00
CA ASP A 75 14.05 10.63 -5.41
C ASP A 75 15.01 9.50 -5.82
N GLN A 76 15.57 8.77 -4.87
CA GLN A 76 16.43 7.61 -5.12
C GLN A 76 15.67 6.28 -5.05
N ALA A 77 14.38 6.31 -4.69
CA ALA A 77 13.59 5.09 -4.57
C ALA A 77 13.34 4.45 -5.93
N VAL A 78 13.41 3.13 -5.97
CA VAL A 78 13.00 2.27 -7.08
C VAL A 78 11.77 1.48 -6.64
N LEU A 79 10.71 1.56 -7.43
CA LEU A 79 9.45 0.87 -7.20
C LEU A 79 9.32 -0.35 -8.12
N ALA A 80 9.19 -1.53 -7.54
CA ALA A 80 8.72 -2.74 -8.21
C ALA A 80 7.22 -2.87 -7.94
N SER A 81 6.38 -2.58 -8.93
CA SER A 81 4.93 -2.57 -8.81
C SER A 81 4.30 -3.70 -9.60
N ILE A 82 3.47 -4.50 -8.93
CA ILE A 82 2.89 -5.76 -9.44
C ILE A 82 1.40 -5.54 -9.70
N GLU A 83 0.96 -5.89 -10.92
CA GLU A 83 -0.43 -5.77 -11.36
C GLU A 83 -0.81 -6.95 -12.26
N SER A 84 -1.95 -7.57 -12.02
CA SER A 84 -2.46 -8.65 -12.85
C SER A 84 -3.14 -8.15 -14.13
N GLU A 85 -3.78 -6.97 -14.04
CA GLU A 85 -4.55 -6.39 -15.13
C GLU A 85 -3.67 -5.48 -16.01
N GLY A 86 -3.38 -5.95 -17.24
CA GLY A 86 -2.51 -5.23 -18.17
C GLY A 86 -3.02 -3.83 -18.53
N GLU A 87 -4.34 -3.63 -18.57
CA GLU A 87 -4.93 -2.31 -18.84
C GLU A 87 -4.61 -1.33 -17.71
N TYR A 88 -4.74 -1.75 -16.44
CA TYR A 88 -4.43 -0.91 -15.27
C TYR A 88 -2.94 -0.54 -15.27
N GLN A 89 -2.07 -1.51 -15.52
CA GLN A 89 -0.63 -1.26 -15.61
C GLN A 89 -0.27 -0.26 -16.72
N ASN A 90 -0.98 -0.30 -17.87
CA ASN A 90 -0.77 0.67 -18.95
C ASN A 90 -1.17 2.10 -18.50
N GLN A 91 -2.25 2.26 -17.74
CA GLN A 91 -2.66 3.55 -17.21
C GLN A 91 -1.64 4.07 -16.18
N ALA A 92 -1.15 3.21 -15.28
CA ALA A 92 -0.09 3.57 -14.35
C ALA A 92 1.18 4.03 -15.07
N LYS A 93 1.59 3.34 -16.14
CA LYS A 93 2.74 3.73 -16.95
C LYS A 93 2.57 5.13 -17.55
N LEU A 94 1.37 5.48 -18.01
CA LEU A 94 1.08 6.83 -18.49
C LEU A 94 1.18 7.86 -17.35
N ALA A 95 0.63 7.56 -16.18
CA ALA A 95 0.69 8.44 -15.01
C ALA A 95 2.15 8.69 -14.55
N PHE A 96 2.98 7.65 -14.46
CA PHE A 96 4.40 7.78 -14.11
C PHE A 96 5.18 8.60 -15.15
N ASN A 97 4.91 8.41 -16.44
CA ASN A 97 5.53 9.20 -17.51
C ASN A 97 5.14 10.69 -17.42
N GLN A 98 3.85 10.98 -17.15
CA GLN A 98 3.36 12.35 -16.96
C GLN A 98 3.95 13.02 -15.72
N ALA A 99 4.26 12.24 -14.69
CA ALA A 99 4.97 12.70 -13.49
C ALA A 99 6.48 12.89 -13.70
N GLY A 100 7.01 12.55 -14.88
CA GLY A 100 8.45 12.63 -15.16
C GLY A 100 9.29 11.59 -14.42
N ILE A 101 8.67 10.50 -13.95
CA ILE A 101 9.41 9.43 -13.26
C ILE A 101 10.26 8.67 -14.29
N PRO A 102 11.60 8.63 -14.14
CA PRO A 102 12.47 7.94 -15.08
C PRO A 102 12.27 6.41 -15.00
N ALA A 103 12.38 5.74 -16.17
CA ALA A 103 12.21 4.29 -16.27
C ALA A 103 13.17 3.49 -15.35
N SER A 104 14.32 4.06 -15.00
CA SER A 104 15.27 3.44 -14.06
C SER A 104 14.74 3.31 -12.63
N ARG A 105 13.71 4.08 -12.27
CA ARG A 105 13.04 4.03 -10.96
C ARG A 105 11.81 3.13 -10.94
N LEU A 106 11.46 2.48 -12.06
CA LEU A 106 10.23 1.71 -12.21
C LEU A 106 10.50 0.30 -12.71
N ARG A 107 9.89 -0.68 -12.07
CA ARG A 107 9.78 -2.07 -12.53
C ARG A 107 8.32 -2.46 -12.49
N LEU A 108 7.59 -2.22 -13.58
CA LEU A 108 6.20 -2.63 -13.69
C LEU A 108 6.16 -4.11 -14.09
N ILE A 109 5.62 -4.95 -13.21
CA ILE A 109 5.59 -6.41 -13.36
C ILE A 109 4.13 -6.82 -13.55
N ASN A 110 3.80 -7.35 -14.73
CA ASN A 110 2.48 -7.94 -14.96
C ASN A 110 2.49 -9.40 -14.49
N GLY A 111 1.57 -9.75 -13.58
CA GLY A 111 1.46 -11.10 -13.03
C GLY A 111 0.67 -11.16 -11.74
N LYS A 112 0.39 -12.39 -11.30
CA LYS A 112 -0.26 -12.62 -10.00
C LYS A 112 0.69 -12.30 -8.87
N SER A 113 0.19 -11.57 -7.87
CA SER A 113 0.97 -11.04 -6.76
C SER A 113 1.84 -12.09 -6.06
N LEU A 114 1.24 -13.19 -5.62
CA LEU A 114 1.96 -14.22 -4.86
C LEU A 114 3.04 -14.92 -5.70
N GLU A 115 2.77 -15.19 -6.99
CA GLU A 115 3.74 -15.79 -7.90
C GLU A 115 4.95 -14.87 -8.10
N VAL A 116 4.74 -13.57 -8.20
CA VAL A 116 5.83 -12.60 -8.34
C VAL A 116 6.59 -12.46 -7.03
N LEU A 117 5.88 -12.26 -5.89
CA LEU A 117 6.51 -12.06 -4.60
C LEU A 117 7.45 -13.22 -4.22
N THR A 118 7.07 -14.47 -4.51
CA THR A 118 7.90 -15.66 -4.19
C THR A 118 9.23 -15.68 -4.95
N ASN A 119 9.34 -14.97 -6.08
CA ASN A 119 10.56 -14.88 -6.88
C ASN A 119 11.44 -13.67 -6.55
N LEU A 120 11.01 -12.78 -5.64
CA LEU A 120 11.79 -11.65 -5.19
C LEU A 120 12.81 -12.05 -4.12
N ALA A 121 13.91 -11.28 -4.04
CA ALA A 121 15.03 -11.57 -3.14
C ALA A 121 14.69 -11.32 -1.66
N ASP A 122 15.22 -12.16 -0.78
CA ASP A 122 15.08 -12.06 0.68
C ASP A 122 15.82 -10.81 1.20
N GLU A 123 15.23 -10.18 2.22
CA GLU A 123 15.82 -9.05 2.97
C GLU A 123 16.36 -7.90 2.09
N ALA A 124 15.79 -7.75 0.90
CA ALA A 124 16.25 -6.79 -0.11
C ALA A 124 15.42 -5.50 -0.18
N TYR A 125 14.30 -5.43 0.55
CA TYR A 125 13.34 -4.33 0.40
C TYR A 125 13.18 -3.54 1.69
N ASP A 126 13.05 -2.22 1.52
CA ASP A 126 12.85 -1.25 2.61
C ASP A 126 11.38 -1.12 2.97
N LEU A 127 10.50 -1.21 1.96
CA LEU A 127 9.07 -1.08 2.13
C LEU A 127 8.32 -2.03 1.18
N VAL A 128 7.29 -2.67 1.71
CA VAL A 128 6.31 -3.45 0.92
C VAL A 128 4.94 -2.84 1.18
N PHE A 129 4.23 -2.47 0.12
CA PHE A 129 2.85 -1.99 0.18
C PHE A 129 1.90 -3.00 -0.47
N LEU A 130 0.83 -3.37 0.24
CA LEU A 130 -0.19 -4.32 -0.22
C LEU A 130 -1.54 -3.62 -0.34
N ASP A 131 -2.04 -3.54 -1.58
CA ASP A 131 -3.34 -2.96 -1.94
C ASP A 131 -3.96 -3.68 -3.16
N GLY A 132 -3.77 -4.98 -3.23
CA GLY A 132 -4.19 -5.78 -4.38
C GLY A 132 -5.12 -6.93 -4.01
N ASP A 133 -4.75 -8.10 -4.47
CA ASP A 133 -5.48 -9.35 -4.30
C ASP A 133 -5.66 -9.74 -2.83
N ARG A 134 -6.92 -9.86 -2.39
CA ARG A 134 -7.30 -10.20 -1.02
C ARG A 134 -7.32 -11.69 -0.75
N GLU A 135 -7.51 -12.50 -1.79
CA GLU A 135 -7.60 -13.95 -1.67
C GLU A 135 -6.30 -14.57 -1.15
N THR A 136 -5.16 -13.95 -1.48
CA THR A 136 -3.82 -14.39 -1.07
C THR A 136 -3.15 -13.46 -0.06
N LEU A 137 -3.91 -12.57 0.59
CA LEU A 137 -3.38 -11.53 1.47
C LEU A 137 -2.57 -12.10 2.67
N LEU A 138 -3.01 -13.22 3.24
CA LEU A 138 -2.33 -13.84 4.37
C LEU A 138 -0.98 -14.45 3.98
N GLU A 139 -0.90 -15.05 2.80
CA GLU A 139 0.33 -15.57 2.21
C GLU A 139 1.26 -14.43 1.76
N GLN A 140 0.68 -13.33 1.23
CA GLN A 140 1.47 -12.13 0.91
C GLN A 140 2.13 -11.53 2.16
N LEU A 141 1.46 -11.54 3.33
CA LEU A 141 2.06 -11.12 4.60
C LEU A 141 3.29 -11.99 4.96
N ASP A 142 3.22 -13.30 4.74
CA ASP A 142 4.36 -14.19 4.98
C ASP A 142 5.54 -13.84 4.05
N GLN A 143 5.25 -13.49 2.80
CA GLN A 143 6.28 -12.99 1.88
C GLN A 143 6.85 -11.65 2.35
N CYS A 144 6.04 -10.73 2.88
CA CYS A 144 6.56 -9.45 3.40
C CYS A 144 7.61 -9.66 4.50
N LEU A 145 7.39 -10.63 5.41
CA LEU A 145 8.37 -10.93 6.45
C LEU A 145 9.71 -11.40 5.86
N ARG A 146 9.69 -12.19 4.80
CA ARG A 146 10.89 -12.65 4.08
C ARG A 146 11.58 -11.54 3.31
N LEU A 147 10.82 -10.75 2.56
CA LEU A 147 11.32 -9.73 1.64
C LEU A 147 11.92 -8.52 2.35
N LEU A 148 11.34 -8.11 3.49
CA LEU A 148 11.78 -6.94 4.21
C LEU A 148 13.13 -7.18 4.89
N ARG A 149 14.05 -6.22 4.73
CA ARG A 149 15.24 -6.16 5.56
C ARG A 149 14.88 -5.84 7.02
N PRO A 150 15.78 -6.10 7.99
CA PRO A 150 15.62 -5.58 9.35
C PRO A 150 15.40 -4.06 9.34
N GLY A 151 14.38 -3.57 10.03
CA GLY A 151 13.94 -2.17 10.02
C GLY A 151 13.08 -1.76 8.82
N GLY A 152 12.83 -2.67 7.87
CA GLY A 152 11.89 -2.43 6.76
C GLY A 152 10.44 -2.43 7.24
N VAL A 153 9.54 -1.86 6.43
CA VAL A 153 8.14 -1.64 6.79
C VAL A 153 7.21 -2.31 5.79
N VAL A 154 6.20 -3.02 6.29
CA VAL A 154 5.01 -3.38 5.50
C VAL A 154 3.89 -2.40 5.80
N ALA A 155 3.20 -1.95 4.73
CA ALA A 155 1.98 -1.17 4.80
C ALA A 155 0.87 -1.92 4.06
N ILE A 156 -0.32 -2.03 4.66
CA ILE A 156 -1.45 -2.77 4.09
C ILE A 156 -2.68 -1.87 4.15
N ALA A 157 -3.28 -1.61 2.98
CA ALA A 157 -4.48 -0.80 2.85
C ALA A 157 -5.74 -1.58 3.28
N HIS A 158 -6.85 -0.86 3.47
CA HIS A 158 -8.19 -1.41 3.75
C HIS A 158 -8.29 -2.27 5.01
N ALA A 159 -7.38 -2.10 5.98
CA ALA A 159 -7.30 -2.97 7.16
C ALA A 159 -8.53 -2.90 8.09
N LEU A 160 -9.40 -1.88 7.96
CA LEU A 160 -10.70 -1.80 8.62
C LEU A 160 -11.87 -2.27 7.73
N TRP A 161 -11.59 -2.49 6.45
CA TRP A 161 -12.53 -3.00 5.46
C TRP A 161 -13.91 -2.33 5.55
N ARG A 162 -13.97 -1.05 5.14
CA ARG A 162 -15.23 -0.26 5.14
C ARG A 162 -15.94 -0.26 6.49
N ASP A 163 -15.17 -0.09 7.58
CA ASP A 163 -15.63 -0.12 8.98
C ASP A 163 -16.28 -1.46 9.42
N ARG A 164 -16.12 -2.54 8.63
CA ARG A 164 -16.73 -3.84 8.91
C ARG A 164 -15.92 -4.69 9.90
N VAL A 165 -14.62 -4.52 9.93
CA VAL A 165 -13.72 -5.31 10.79
C VAL A 165 -14.08 -5.21 12.28
N PRO A 166 -14.42 -4.02 12.86
CA PRO A 166 -14.81 -3.92 14.26
C PRO A 166 -16.14 -4.60 14.61
N ASP A 167 -17.05 -4.75 13.64
CA ASP A 167 -18.36 -5.36 13.87
C ASP A 167 -18.29 -6.90 13.84
N GLN A 168 -18.32 -7.51 15.02
CA GLN A 168 -18.21 -8.96 15.22
C GLN A 168 -19.33 -9.80 14.55
N VAL A 169 -20.45 -9.17 14.18
CA VAL A 169 -21.59 -9.84 13.55
C VAL A 169 -21.32 -10.09 12.06
N LEU A 170 -20.56 -9.21 11.42
CA LEU A 170 -20.25 -9.30 9.99
C LEU A 170 -19.24 -10.43 9.73
N ARG A 171 -19.55 -11.31 8.78
CA ARG A 171 -18.78 -12.52 8.49
C ARG A 171 -18.57 -12.78 7.00
N ASP A 172 -18.66 -11.74 6.18
CA ASP A 172 -18.25 -11.88 4.79
C ASP A 172 -16.74 -12.18 4.70
N GLU A 173 -16.35 -12.83 3.61
CA GLU A 173 -15.01 -13.37 3.40
C GLU A 173 -13.92 -12.30 3.63
N ASN A 174 -14.07 -11.14 3.01
CA ASN A 174 -13.09 -10.07 3.15
C ASN A 174 -12.98 -9.57 4.59
N THR A 175 -14.10 -9.38 5.29
CA THR A 175 -14.09 -8.96 6.71
C THR A 175 -13.37 -9.98 7.58
N VAL A 176 -13.59 -11.27 7.33
CA VAL A 176 -12.90 -12.35 8.05
C VAL A 176 -11.41 -12.36 7.72
N THR A 177 -11.04 -12.20 6.45
CA THR A 177 -9.64 -12.15 6.00
C THR A 177 -8.87 -11.03 6.71
N TYR A 178 -9.42 -9.81 6.75
CA TYR A 178 -8.74 -8.69 7.44
C TYR A 178 -8.67 -8.88 8.96
N ARG A 179 -9.67 -9.48 9.62
CA ARG A 179 -9.56 -9.84 11.05
C ARG A 179 -8.44 -10.84 11.28
N THR A 180 -8.38 -11.90 10.46
CA THR A 180 -7.33 -12.91 10.54
C THR A 180 -5.96 -12.30 10.28
N LEU A 181 -5.85 -11.35 9.34
CA LEU A 181 -4.64 -10.59 9.07
C LEU A 181 -4.17 -9.82 10.31
N LEU A 182 -5.08 -9.05 10.95
CA LEU A 182 -4.76 -8.27 12.15
C LEU A 182 -4.34 -9.17 13.33
N GLU A 183 -5.00 -10.30 13.51
CA GLU A 183 -4.63 -11.29 14.52
C GLU A 183 -3.26 -11.92 14.18
N LYS A 184 -3.06 -12.34 12.93
CA LYS A 184 -1.80 -12.95 12.48
C LYS A 184 -0.62 -12.02 12.71
N ILE A 185 -0.70 -10.76 12.25
CA ILE A 185 0.43 -9.83 12.36
C ILE A 185 0.75 -9.45 13.80
N SER A 186 -0.25 -9.37 14.68
CA SER A 186 -0.04 -9.07 16.10
C SER A 186 0.64 -10.23 16.87
N ASN A 187 0.59 -11.44 16.33
CA ASN A 187 1.24 -12.63 16.89
C ASN A 187 2.61 -12.93 16.26
N ILE A 188 3.09 -12.13 15.30
CA ILE A 188 4.43 -12.27 14.72
C ILE A 188 5.42 -11.42 15.52
N ASP A 189 6.22 -12.05 16.35
CA ASP A 189 7.21 -11.37 17.23
C ASP A 189 8.19 -10.47 16.46
N GLN A 190 8.48 -10.80 15.19
CA GLN A 190 9.38 -10.02 14.36
C GLN A 190 8.80 -8.68 13.87
N PHE A 191 7.49 -8.46 13.99
CA PHE A 191 6.85 -7.20 13.62
C PHE A 191 6.53 -6.32 14.83
N ILE A 192 6.51 -5.01 14.58
CA ILE A 192 5.96 -3.99 15.48
C ILE A 192 4.77 -3.37 14.73
N PRO A 193 3.55 -3.86 14.94
CA PRO A 193 2.38 -3.40 14.19
C PRO A 193 1.75 -2.15 14.80
N VAL A 194 1.11 -1.34 13.95
CA VAL A 194 0.20 -0.27 14.31
C VAL A 194 -0.95 -0.19 13.30
N LEU A 195 -2.16 0.01 13.78
CA LEU A 195 -3.34 0.22 12.96
C LEU A 195 -3.76 1.70 13.05
N SER A 196 -3.71 2.39 11.90
CA SER A 196 -4.15 3.77 11.72
C SER A 196 -5.57 3.79 11.13
N PRO A 197 -6.44 4.72 11.53
CA PRO A 197 -7.76 4.90 10.91
C PRO A 197 -7.70 5.67 9.57
N ALA A 198 -6.52 6.01 9.05
CA ALA A 198 -6.36 6.70 7.76
C ALA A 198 -7.02 5.90 6.63
N GLY A 199 -7.78 6.60 5.77
CA GLY A 199 -8.58 5.98 4.72
C GLY A 199 -9.58 4.98 5.28
N ASP A 200 -9.52 3.76 4.79
CA ASP A 200 -10.29 2.60 5.24
C ASP A 200 -9.45 1.66 6.13
N GLY A 201 -8.61 2.26 6.97
CA GLY A 201 -7.65 1.57 7.82
C GLY A 201 -6.32 1.26 7.11
N LEU A 202 -5.25 1.81 7.65
CA LEU A 202 -3.88 1.54 7.20
C LEU A 202 -3.14 0.76 8.29
N LEU A 203 -2.85 -0.51 8.03
CA LEU A 203 -2.03 -1.34 8.89
C LEU A 203 -0.57 -1.15 8.50
N LEU A 204 0.25 -0.79 9.47
CA LEU A 204 1.69 -0.62 9.31
C LEU A 204 2.42 -1.57 10.24
N ALA A 205 3.52 -2.18 9.80
CA ALA A 205 4.38 -2.91 10.71
C ALA A 205 5.85 -2.81 10.30
N SER A 206 6.72 -2.57 11.27
CA SER A 206 8.17 -2.58 11.06
C SER A 206 8.75 -3.93 11.45
N LYS A 207 9.59 -4.51 10.56
CA LYS A 207 10.37 -5.70 10.91
C LYS A 207 11.47 -5.33 11.89
N ARG A 208 11.50 -5.99 13.05
CA ARG A 208 12.51 -5.71 14.10
C ARG A 208 13.93 -5.86 13.55
N ALA A 209 14.81 -4.94 13.92
CA ALA A 209 16.25 -5.17 13.80
C ALA A 209 16.64 -6.29 14.78
N ARG A 210 17.36 -7.26 14.29
CA ARG A 210 17.93 -8.33 15.15
C ARG A 210 19.04 -7.77 16.02
#